data_b18cb3e52212897145dae0bb14de9cf0
#
_entry.id   b18cb3e52212897145dae0bb14de9cf0
#
_cell.length_a   1.000
_cell.length_b   1.000
_cell.length_c   1.000
_cell.angle_alpha   90.00
_cell.angle_beta   90.00
_cell.angle_gamma   90.00
#
_symmetry.space_group_name_H-M   'P 1'
#
loop_
_entity.id
_entity.type
_entity.pdbx_description
1 polymer ?
#
loop_
_entity_poly.entity_id
_entity_poly.type
_entity_poly.pdbx_seq_one_letter_code
_entity_poly.pdbx_strand_id
1 'polypeptide(L)'
;MRRVALALSALLACSPTVSMADGFPLNLQQIMEDPSWIGPAVETPYWTTDSQHIVYALKQDASPQRRLFQVARVQVARSDTAAKPIEDTELAALDGAQPVFDTERRRALMVKNGDLFLRTLDDGTLRQLTRSEAEESQPGFMTDGRVMFRVGTDWFTLELASGLIAPATRLRTTPDPQEATPDDLAALQLRLIGTLAREKSWRDGAAERDAALAKQSPHGLPAEVFLGDVKLVSTVLSPDGRWLLAVTEDPKADSGRLGKMPTYVTESGYEDSEEVRVRVGRNLPIAQQLLRVDLQGGRVETLDFAVLPGIAVDPLADLR
;
A
#
# COMPACT_ATOMS: atom_id res chain seq x y z
N MET A 1 2.91 -66.36 -63.49
CA MET A 1 3.61 -65.15 -63.76
C MET A 1 3.34 -64.16 -62.61
N ARG A 2 4.26 -64.07 -61.69
CA ARG A 2 4.16 -63.24 -60.45
C ARG A 2 4.71 -61.89 -60.71
N ARG A 3 3.95 -60.81 -60.48
CA ARG A 3 4.47 -59.44 -60.49
C ARG A 3 4.63 -59.04 -59.02
N VAL A 4 5.88 -58.80 -58.65
CA VAL A 4 6.29 -58.24 -57.35
C VAL A 4 6.20 -56.76 -57.49
N ALA A 5 5.40 -56.09 -56.61
CA ALA A 5 5.36 -54.63 -56.49
C ALA A 5 6.29 -54.26 -55.37
N LEU A 6 7.31 -53.49 -55.67
CA LEU A 6 8.20 -52.79 -54.68
C LEU A 6 7.47 -51.58 -54.19
N ALA A 7 7.20 -51.53 -52.87
CA ALA A 7 6.76 -50.34 -52.17
C ALA A 7 8.00 -49.57 -51.70
N LEU A 8 8.19 -48.38 -52.25
CA LEU A 8 9.23 -47.45 -51.84
C LEU A 8 8.70 -46.54 -50.71
N SER A 9 9.10 -46.84 -49.49
CA SER A 9 8.77 -46.02 -48.33
C SER A 9 9.63 -44.76 -48.29
N ALA A 10 9.06 -43.62 -48.58
CA ALA A 10 9.68 -42.32 -48.39
C ALA A 10 9.58 -41.90 -46.93
N LEU A 11 10.66 -42.02 -46.17
CA LEU A 11 10.79 -41.38 -44.84
C LEU A 11 10.96 -39.88 -45.07
N LEU A 12 9.93 -39.08 -44.77
CA LEU A 12 10.03 -37.64 -44.59
C LEU A 12 10.71 -37.39 -43.27
N ALA A 13 11.99 -37.00 -43.29
CA ALA A 13 12.70 -36.46 -42.16
C ALA A 13 12.17 -35.07 -41.83
N CYS A 14 11.28 -34.99 -40.83
CA CYS A 14 10.84 -33.71 -40.25
C CYS A 14 11.98 -33.21 -39.35
N SER A 15 12.89 -32.42 -39.91
CA SER A 15 13.89 -31.70 -39.15
C SER A 15 13.17 -30.53 -38.42
N PRO A 16 13.24 -30.44 -37.09
CA PRO A 16 12.78 -29.23 -36.41
C PRO A 16 13.70 -28.08 -36.79
N THR A 17 13.19 -27.16 -37.60
CA THR A 17 13.83 -25.86 -37.77
C THR A 17 13.76 -25.15 -36.43
N VAL A 18 14.84 -25.22 -35.66
CA VAL A 18 15.08 -24.29 -34.53
C VAL A 18 15.19 -22.93 -35.17
N SER A 19 14.14 -22.14 -35.12
CA SER A 19 14.21 -20.71 -35.40
C SER A 19 15.10 -20.13 -34.29
N MET A 20 16.39 -19.96 -34.62
CA MET A 20 17.22 -19.07 -33.83
C MET A 20 16.58 -17.68 -34.01
N ALA A 21 16.05 -17.15 -32.93
CA ALA A 21 15.75 -15.72 -32.86
C ALA A 21 17.06 -15.03 -33.28
N ASP A 22 17.03 -14.31 -34.41
CA ASP A 22 18.13 -13.45 -34.83
C ASP A 22 18.37 -12.49 -33.67
N GLY A 23 19.39 -12.82 -32.86
CA GLY A 23 19.85 -11.92 -31.80
C GLY A 23 20.30 -10.64 -32.46
N PHE A 24 19.61 -9.56 -32.23
CA PHE A 24 20.05 -8.24 -32.61
C PHE A 24 21.48 -8.07 -32.11
N PRO A 25 22.48 -7.93 -32.99
CA PRO A 25 23.86 -7.72 -32.54
C PRO A 25 23.94 -6.33 -31.93
N LEU A 26 23.81 -6.29 -30.59
CA LEU A 26 24.01 -5.06 -29.83
C LEU A 26 25.43 -4.55 -30.11
N ASN A 27 25.55 -3.38 -30.63
CA ASN A 27 26.82 -2.69 -30.79
C ASN A 27 26.99 -1.61 -29.73
N LEU A 28 28.24 -1.21 -29.49
CA LEU A 28 28.55 -0.21 -28.46
C LEU A 28 27.84 1.12 -28.71
N GLN A 29 27.63 1.49 -29.93
CA GLN A 29 26.93 2.73 -30.28
C GLN A 29 25.46 2.69 -29.87
N GLN A 30 24.76 1.56 -30.11
CA GLN A 30 23.39 1.39 -29.68
C GLN A 30 23.24 1.37 -28.14
N ILE A 31 24.24 0.79 -27.44
CA ILE A 31 24.22 0.79 -25.96
C ILE A 31 24.37 2.21 -25.40
N MET A 32 25.08 3.07 -26.11
CA MET A 32 25.33 4.47 -25.73
C MET A 32 24.25 5.45 -26.23
N GLU A 33 23.34 5.00 -27.08
CA GLU A 33 22.19 5.79 -27.52
C GLU A 33 21.12 5.89 -26.45
N ASP A 34 20.16 6.81 -26.61
CA ASP A 34 18.98 6.92 -25.76
C ASP A 34 18.26 5.56 -25.74
N PRO A 35 17.94 5.01 -24.54
CA PRO A 35 17.30 3.70 -24.41
C PRO A 35 15.92 3.57 -25.06
N SER A 36 15.37 4.64 -25.65
CA SER A 36 14.09 4.61 -26.36
C SER A 36 14.05 3.59 -27.53
N TRP A 37 15.20 3.21 -28.10
CA TRP A 37 15.27 2.15 -29.14
C TRP A 37 14.90 0.75 -28.62
N ILE A 38 14.96 0.50 -27.28
CA ILE A 38 14.53 -0.75 -26.67
C ILE A 38 12.99 -0.87 -26.68
N GLY A 39 12.32 0.27 -26.85
CA GLY A 39 10.89 0.41 -26.70
C GLY A 39 10.47 0.73 -25.26
N PRO A 40 9.26 1.26 -25.08
CA PRO A 40 8.76 1.63 -23.76
C PRO A 40 8.50 0.38 -22.90
N ALA A 41 8.99 0.40 -21.67
CA ALA A 41 8.70 -0.65 -20.70
C ALA A 41 7.23 -0.63 -20.31
N VAL A 42 6.64 -1.83 -20.12
CA VAL A 42 5.30 -1.98 -19.57
C VAL A 42 5.33 -1.59 -18.09
N GLU A 43 4.54 -0.59 -17.71
CA GLU A 43 4.44 -0.11 -16.34
C GLU A 43 3.08 -0.49 -15.74
N THR A 44 3.06 -0.84 -14.46
CA THR A 44 1.87 -1.06 -13.64
C THR A 44 0.77 -1.94 -14.29
N PRO A 45 1.09 -3.15 -14.80
CA PRO A 45 0.09 -4.00 -15.40
C PRO A 45 -0.89 -4.54 -14.33
N TYR A 46 -2.18 -4.54 -14.66
CA TYR A 46 -3.21 -5.13 -13.80
C TYR A 46 -4.36 -5.73 -14.61
N TRP A 47 -5.07 -6.68 -13.98
CA TRP A 47 -6.26 -7.29 -14.54
C TRP A 47 -7.50 -6.44 -14.28
N THR A 48 -8.38 -6.34 -15.28
CA THR A 48 -9.74 -5.86 -15.06
C THR A 48 -10.51 -6.81 -14.11
N THR A 49 -11.50 -6.30 -13.40
CA THR A 49 -12.26 -7.06 -12.39
C THR A 49 -12.99 -8.27 -12.98
N ASP A 50 -13.34 -8.22 -14.28
CA ASP A 50 -13.94 -9.32 -15.03
C ASP A 50 -12.90 -10.37 -15.49
N SER A 51 -11.60 -10.13 -15.27
CA SER A 51 -10.48 -10.97 -15.70
C SER A 51 -10.43 -11.23 -17.23
N GLN A 52 -11.02 -10.36 -18.04
CA GLN A 52 -11.01 -10.47 -19.50
C GLN A 52 -9.91 -9.66 -20.16
N HIS A 53 -9.42 -8.61 -19.49
CA HIS A 53 -8.43 -7.70 -20.04
C HIS A 53 -7.28 -7.47 -19.07
N ILE A 54 -6.13 -7.12 -19.64
CA ILE A 54 -4.99 -6.57 -18.91
C ILE A 54 -4.86 -5.11 -19.33
N VAL A 55 -4.77 -4.23 -18.34
CA VAL A 55 -4.50 -2.80 -18.53
C VAL A 55 -3.07 -2.52 -18.07
N TYR A 56 -2.37 -1.68 -18.80
CA TYR A 56 -1.00 -1.28 -18.47
C TYR A 56 -0.67 0.11 -19.04
N ALA A 57 0.34 0.75 -18.49
CA ALA A 57 0.81 2.03 -18.95
C ALA A 57 2.07 1.87 -19.81
N LEU A 58 2.18 2.69 -20.87
CA LEU A 58 3.40 2.87 -21.65
C LEU A 58 3.77 4.36 -21.66
N LYS A 59 5.06 4.64 -21.51
CA LYS A 59 5.60 5.97 -21.74
C LYS A 59 5.47 6.33 -23.23
N GLN A 60 5.02 7.54 -23.50
CA GLN A 60 4.94 8.05 -24.88
C GLN A 60 6.33 8.45 -25.37
N ASP A 61 6.58 8.24 -26.67
CA ASP A 61 7.84 8.67 -27.28
C ASP A 61 8.03 10.19 -27.15
N ALA A 62 9.22 10.58 -26.75
CA ALA A 62 9.60 11.98 -26.55
C ALA A 62 8.68 12.78 -25.59
N SER A 63 7.98 12.11 -24.70
CA SER A 63 7.07 12.73 -23.73
C SER A 63 7.24 12.09 -22.34
N PRO A 64 7.12 12.86 -21.24
CA PRO A 64 7.06 12.30 -19.91
C PRO A 64 5.70 11.62 -19.64
N GLN A 65 4.72 11.82 -20.50
CA GLN A 65 3.35 11.31 -20.32
C GLN A 65 3.28 9.80 -20.54
N ARG A 66 2.37 9.19 -19.83
CA ARG A 66 2.02 7.77 -19.96
C ARG A 66 0.62 7.64 -20.52
N ARG A 67 0.43 6.72 -21.43
CA ARG A 67 -0.88 6.36 -21.97
C ARG A 67 -1.23 4.96 -21.53
N LEU A 68 -2.50 4.74 -21.19
CA LEU A 68 -3.00 3.43 -20.84
C LEU A 68 -3.39 2.64 -22.08
N PHE A 69 -3.09 1.37 -22.04
CA PHE A 69 -3.43 0.40 -23.08
C PHE A 69 -4.18 -0.78 -22.47
N GLN A 70 -5.03 -1.38 -23.26
CA GLN A 70 -5.77 -2.56 -22.91
C GLN A 70 -5.56 -3.67 -23.92
N VAL A 71 -5.37 -4.90 -23.43
CA VAL A 71 -5.25 -6.10 -24.24
C VAL A 71 -6.18 -7.20 -23.69
N ALA A 72 -6.94 -7.84 -24.57
CA ALA A 72 -7.81 -8.94 -24.17
C ALA A 72 -7.01 -10.20 -23.81
N ARG A 73 -7.40 -10.91 -22.75
CA ARG A 73 -6.78 -12.17 -22.28
C ARG A 73 -6.51 -13.17 -23.40
N VAL A 74 -7.48 -13.35 -24.29
CA VAL A 74 -7.38 -14.32 -25.41
C VAL A 74 -6.28 -13.92 -26.41
N GLN A 75 -5.92 -12.65 -26.44
CA GLN A 75 -4.97 -12.07 -27.40
C GLN A 75 -3.53 -12.07 -26.88
N VAL A 76 -3.33 -12.12 -25.57
CA VAL A 76 -1.98 -12.14 -24.96
C VAL A 76 -1.14 -13.32 -25.44
N ALA A 77 -1.78 -14.43 -25.78
CA ALA A 77 -1.08 -15.60 -26.29
C ALA A 77 -0.63 -15.47 -27.77
N ARG A 78 -1.02 -14.41 -28.46
CA ARG A 78 -0.70 -14.16 -29.87
C ARG A 78 0.19 -12.92 -29.96
N SER A 79 1.41 -13.10 -30.42
CA SER A 79 2.44 -12.05 -30.45
C SER A 79 2.17 -10.89 -31.40
N ASP A 80 1.13 -10.95 -32.22
CA ASP A 80 0.80 -9.98 -33.26
C ASP A 80 -0.42 -9.10 -32.93
N THR A 81 -0.94 -9.19 -31.71
CA THR A 81 -2.15 -8.45 -31.36
C THR A 81 -1.82 -7.06 -30.83
N ALA A 82 -2.22 -6.06 -31.60
CA ALA A 82 -2.11 -4.68 -31.19
C ALA A 82 -2.95 -4.39 -29.95
N ALA A 83 -2.30 -3.93 -28.89
CA ALA A 83 -2.99 -3.40 -27.71
C ALA A 83 -3.79 -2.16 -28.11
N LYS A 84 -5.03 -2.06 -27.64
CA LYS A 84 -5.86 -0.90 -27.90
C LYS A 84 -5.49 0.21 -26.90
N PRO A 85 -5.14 1.42 -27.35
CA PRO A 85 -5.03 2.56 -26.45
C PRO A 85 -6.39 2.87 -25.84
N ILE A 86 -6.40 3.23 -24.55
CA ILE A 86 -7.59 3.66 -23.84
C ILE A 86 -7.75 5.16 -24.05
N GLU A 87 -8.91 5.59 -24.50
CA GLU A 87 -9.20 7.00 -24.71
C GLU A 87 -9.56 7.69 -23.39
N ASP A 88 -9.32 8.99 -23.30
CA ASP A 88 -9.57 9.78 -22.08
C ASP A 88 -11.02 9.67 -21.59
N THR A 89 -11.97 9.53 -22.51
CA THR A 89 -13.38 9.32 -22.19
C THR A 89 -13.70 7.98 -21.55
N GLU A 90 -12.86 6.98 -21.78
CA GLU A 90 -13.00 5.62 -21.23
C GLU A 90 -12.38 5.51 -19.82
N LEU A 91 -11.47 6.44 -19.44
CA LEU A 91 -10.75 6.40 -18.17
C LEU A 91 -11.67 6.44 -16.94
N ALA A 92 -12.79 7.15 -17.02
CA ALA A 92 -13.74 7.25 -15.90
C ALA A 92 -14.37 5.89 -15.54
N ALA A 93 -14.65 5.06 -16.56
CA ALA A 93 -15.28 3.75 -16.40
C ALA A 93 -14.28 2.61 -16.15
N LEU A 94 -12.98 2.90 -16.29
CA LEU A 94 -11.92 1.91 -16.14
C LEU A 94 -11.78 1.48 -14.67
N ASP A 95 -11.49 0.21 -14.45
CA ASP A 95 -11.16 -0.32 -13.13
C ASP A 95 -9.83 0.26 -12.62
N GLY A 96 -9.71 0.38 -11.30
CA GLY A 96 -8.43 0.65 -10.65
C GLY A 96 -7.57 -0.60 -10.52
N ALA A 97 -6.28 -0.39 -10.27
CA ALA A 97 -5.36 -1.47 -9.96
C ALA A 97 -5.68 -2.11 -8.61
N GLN A 98 -5.33 -3.39 -8.44
CA GLN A 98 -5.40 -4.13 -7.18
C GLN A 98 -6.79 -4.11 -6.52
N PRO A 99 -7.85 -4.57 -7.20
CA PRO A 99 -9.18 -4.62 -6.63
C PRO A 99 -9.24 -5.62 -5.45
N VAL A 100 -9.93 -5.22 -4.39
CA VAL A 100 -10.24 -6.08 -3.23
C VAL A 100 -11.68 -6.55 -3.36
N PHE A 101 -11.89 -7.87 -3.44
CA PHE A 101 -13.20 -8.46 -3.59
C PHE A 101 -13.85 -8.74 -2.23
N ASP A 102 -15.17 -8.63 -2.18
CA ASP A 102 -15.94 -9.15 -1.05
C ASP A 102 -15.93 -10.69 -1.04
N THR A 103 -16.35 -11.29 0.09
CA THR A 103 -16.31 -12.74 0.29
C THR A 103 -17.12 -13.50 -0.76
N GLU A 104 -18.21 -12.92 -1.24
CA GLU A 104 -19.08 -13.51 -2.26
C GLU A 104 -18.60 -13.24 -3.70
N ARG A 105 -17.57 -12.42 -3.86
CA ARG A 105 -17.04 -11.95 -5.15
C ARG A 105 -18.11 -11.29 -6.04
N ARG A 106 -19.02 -10.54 -5.41
CA ARG A 106 -20.06 -9.76 -6.12
C ARG A 106 -19.71 -8.30 -6.23
N ARG A 107 -18.77 -7.83 -5.41
CA ARG A 107 -18.33 -6.44 -5.36
C ARG A 107 -16.81 -6.38 -5.28
N ALA A 108 -16.24 -5.35 -5.88
CA ALA A 108 -14.82 -5.06 -5.81
C ALA A 108 -14.59 -3.60 -5.40
N LEU A 109 -13.73 -3.40 -4.41
CA LEU A 109 -13.25 -2.08 -4.01
C LEU A 109 -11.91 -1.81 -4.67
N MET A 110 -11.68 -0.57 -5.07
CA MET A 110 -10.42 -0.13 -5.65
C MET A 110 -10.16 1.33 -5.33
N VAL A 111 -8.89 1.71 -5.37
CA VAL A 111 -8.47 3.11 -5.27
C VAL A 111 -8.14 3.62 -6.67
N LYS A 112 -8.70 4.76 -7.04
CA LYS A 112 -8.39 5.48 -8.28
C LYS A 112 -8.14 6.94 -7.95
N ASN A 113 -6.97 7.46 -8.32
CA ASN A 113 -6.58 8.86 -8.08
C ASN A 113 -6.74 9.31 -6.62
N GLY A 114 -6.48 8.40 -5.67
CA GLY A 114 -6.62 8.67 -4.24
C GLY A 114 -8.02 8.45 -3.67
N ASP A 115 -9.05 8.25 -4.49
CA ASP A 115 -10.45 8.05 -4.05
C ASP A 115 -10.86 6.58 -4.12
N LEU A 116 -11.84 6.20 -3.28
CA LEU A 116 -12.44 4.87 -3.25
C LEU A 116 -13.55 4.73 -4.30
N PHE A 117 -13.52 3.61 -4.99
CA PHE A 117 -14.55 3.19 -5.94
C PHE A 117 -15.04 1.78 -5.62
N LEU A 118 -16.32 1.56 -5.84
CA LEU A 118 -16.99 0.27 -5.73
C LEU A 118 -17.52 -0.17 -7.07
N ARG A 119 -17.08 -1.33 -7.54
CA ARG A 119 -17.62 -2.03 -8.70
C ARG A 119 -18.60 -3.11 -8.24
N THR A 120 -19.84 -3.07 -8.72
CA THR A 120 -20.75 -4.20 -8.63
C THR A 120 -20.52 -5.11 -9.85
N LEU A 121 -20.21 -6.38 -9.61
CA LEU A 121 -19.81 -7.29 -10.70
C LEU A 121 -20.98 -7.83 -11.50
N ASP A 122 -22.18 -7.91 -10.89
CA ASP A 122 -23.38 -8.44 -11.53
C ASP A 122 -23.89 -7.56 -12.67
N ASP A 123 -23.83 -6.24 -12.51
CA ASP A 123 -24.32 -5.24 -13.48
C ASP A 123 -23.22 -4.34 -14.05
N GLY A 124 -21.98 -4.50 -13.57
CA GLY A 124 -20.85 -3.71 -14.00
C GLY A 124 -20.87 -2.24 -13.55
N THR A 125 -21.75 -1.86 -12.62
CA THR A 125 -21.85 -0.48 -12.14
C THR A 125 -20.61 -0.07 -11.35
N LEU A 126 -19.98 1.05 -11.70
CA LEU A 126 -18.87 1.65 -10.95
C LEU A 126 -19.40 2.90 -10.22
N ARG A 127 -19.27 2.90 -8.88
CA ARG A 127 -19.69 4.00 -8.01
C ARG A 127 -18.48 4.57 -7.27
N GLN A 128 -18.28 5.87 -7.35
CA GLN A 128 -17.33 6.58 -6.50
C GLN A 128 -17.91 6.69 -5.07
N LEU A 129 -17.12 6.33 -4.07
CA LEU A 129 -17.52 6.32 -2.67
C LEU A 129 -17.01 7.54 -1.91
N THR A 130 -15.79 8.01 -2.25
CA THR A 130 -15.16 9.18 -1.62
C THR A 130 -14.75 10.19 -2.67
N ARG A 131 -14.60 11.44 -2.24
CA ARG A 131 -14.05 12.52 -3.04
C ARG A 131 -13.43 13.53 -2.10
N SER A 132 -12.13 13.43 -1.90
CA SER A 132 -11.40 14.29 -0.97
C SER A 132 -10.01 14.65 -1.50
N GLU A 133 -9.34 15.58 -0.84
CA GLU A 133 -7.92 15.87 -1.11
C GLU A 133 -6.99 14.83 -0.44
N ALA A 134 -7.51 14.07 0.51
CA ALA A 134 -6.75 13.02 1.18
C ALA A 134 -6.66 11.78 0.30
N GLU A 135 -5.51 11.12 0.33
CA GLU A 135 -5.30 9.86 -0.38
C GLU A 135 -5.80 8.69 0.49
N GLU A 136 -6.88 8.06 0.04
CA GLU A 136 -7.35 6.82 0.61
C GLU A 136 -6.47 5.65 0.13
N SER A 137 -6.26 4.70 1.02
CA SER A 137 -5.43 3.52 0.76
C SER A 137 -5.95 2.30 1.49
N GLN A 138 -5.46 1.12 1.11
CA GLN A 138 -5.77 -0.15 1.77
C GLN A 138 -7.28 -0.40 1.98
N PRO A 139 -8.11 -0.30 0.92
CA PRO A 139 -9.53 -0.55 1.04
C PRO A 139 -9.80 -2.01 1.43
N GLY A 140 -10.86 -2.26 2.17
CA GLY A 140 -11.27 -3.60 2.55
C GLY A 140 -12.76 -3.68 2.88
N PHE A 141 -13.33 -4.88 2.78
CA PHE A 141 -14.68 -5.14 3.26
C PHE A 141 -14.64 -5.61 4.71
N MET A 142 -15.54 -5.08 5.52
CA MET A 142 -15.74 -5.52 6.89
C MET A 142 -16.78 -6.64 6.96
N THR A 143 -16.75 -7.40 8.06
CA THR A 143 -17.67 -8.52 8.29
C THR A 143 -19.12 -8.10 8.43
N ASP A 144 -19.38 -6.84 8.81
CA ASP A 144 -20.70 -6.23 8.92
C ASP A 144 -21.20 -5.56 7.62
N GLY A 145 -20.45 -5.67 6.54
CA GLY A 145 -20.80 -5.13 5.23
C GLY A 145 -20.37 -3.69 4.98
N ARG A 146 -19.78 -3.01 5.97
CA ARG A 146 -19.13 -1.72 5.78
C ARG A 146 -17.83 -1.87 5.01
N VAL A 147 -17.31 -0.75 4.54
CA VAL A 147 -15.99 -0.65 3.92
C VAL A 147 -15.04 -0.02 4.93
N MET A 148 -13.82 -0.53 5.03
CA MET A 148 -12.73 0.09 5.75
C MET A 148 -11.67 0.62 4.79
N PHE A 149 -10.99 1.68 5.17
CA PHE A 149 -9.89 2.27 4.40
C PHE A 149 -9.01 3.10 5.33
N ARG A 150 -7.81 3.41 4.85
CA ARG A 150 -6.82 4.18 5.60
C ARG A 150 -6.58 5.54 4.93
N VAL A 151 -6.50 6.57 5.76
CA VAL A 151 -6.03 7.92 5.39
C VAL A 151 -4.89 8.29 6.32
N GLY A 152 -3.69 8.49 5.78
CA GLY A 152 -2.50 8.69 6.60
C GLY A 152 -2.24 7.50 7.52
N THR A 153 -2.30 7.73 8.83
CA THR A 153 -2.10 6.69 9.86
C THR A 153 -3.41 6.11 10.40
N ASP A 154 -4.52 6.80 10.21
CA ASP A 154 -5.79 6.45 10.80
C ASP A 154 -6.68 5.65 9.85
N TRP A 155 -7.47 4.75 10.43
CA TRP A 155 -8.45 3.96 9.72
C TRP A 155 -9.84 4.56 9.85
N PHE A 156 -10.60 4.44 8.76
CA PHE A 156 -11.97 4.90 8.67
C PHE A 156 -12.88 3.76 8.20
N THR A 157 -14.15 3.88 8.54
CA THR A 157 -15.19 3.00 8.01
C THR A 157 -16.19 3.83 7.22
N LEU A 158 -16.75 3.23 6.17
CA LEU A 158 -17.80 3.81 5.35
C LEU A 158 -18.98 2.85 5.29
N GLU A 159 -20.15 3.34 5.65
CA GLU A 159 -21.41 2.61 5.52
C GLU A 159 -21.95 2.79 4.10
N LEU A 160 -22.07 1.71 3.34
CA LEU A 160 -22.43 1.78 1.92
C LEU A 160 -23.86 2.28 1.66
N ALA A 161 -24.77 2.10 2.63
CA ALA A 161 -26.18 2.50 2.52
C ALA A 161 -26.37 4.00 2.71
N SER A 162 -25.79 4.56 3.78
CA SER A 162 -25.94 5.98 4.14
C SER A 162 -24.85 6.86 3.55
N GLY A 163 -23.68 6.29 3.19
CA GLY A 163 -22.48 7.04 2.83
C GLY A 163 -21.76 7.66 4.03
N LEU A 164 -22.15 7.29 5.26
CA LEU A 164 -21.52 7.81 6.47
C LEU A 164 -20.09 7.30 6.60
N ILE A 165 -19.14 8.23 6.73
CA ILE A 165 -17.74 7.95 7.05
C ILE A 165 -17.53 8.23 8.54
N ALA A 166 -16.93 7.28 9.24
CA ALA A 166 -16.60 7.40 10.64
C ALA A 166 -15.17 6.92 10.91
N PRO A 167 -14.41 7.55 11.82
CA PRO A 167 -13.10 7.06 12.21
C PRO A 167 -13.22 5.70 12.92
N ALA A 168 -12.39 4.75 12.53
CA ALA A 168 -12.26 3.44 13.19
C ALA A 168 -11.13 3.44 14.22
N THR A 169 -10.13 4.31 14.05
CA THR A 169 -8.97 4.43 14.95
C THR A 169 -8.66 5.88 15.25
N ARG A 170 -8.02 6.10 16.40
CA ARG A 170 -7.38 7.37 16.77
C ARG A 170 -6.04 7.05 17.43
N LEU A 171 -5.02 6.85 16.61
CA LEU A 171 -3.68 6.48 17.08
C LEU A 171 -2.86 7.72 17.43
N ARG A 172 -2.10 7.63 18.53
CA ARG A 172 -1.14 8.65 18.95
C ARG A 172 0.23 8.01 19.15
N THR A 173 1.22 8.54 18.47
CA THR A 173 2.64 8.12 18.60
C THR A 173 3.36 8.94 19.67
N THR A 174 2.66 9.28 20.73
CA THR A 174 3.16 10.00 21.89
C THR A 174 2.81 9.23 23.15
N PRO A 175 3.52 9.42 24.26
CA PRO A 175 3.15 8.87 25.56
C PRO A 175 1.73 9.32 25.97
N ASP A 176 1.04 8.46 26.74
CA ASP A 176 -0.25 8.84 27.32
C ASP A 176 -0.06 10.00 28.31
N PRO A 177 -0.74 11.13 28.09
CA PRO A 177 -0.64 12.26 29.01
C PRO A 177 -1.17 11.96 30.43
N GLN A 178 -1.99 10.91 30.58
CA GLN A 178 -2.48 10.48 31.90
C GLN A 178 -1.42 9.69 32.69
N GLU A 179 -0.43 9.10 32.02
CA GLU A 179 0.71 8.41 32.65
C GLU A 179 1.87 9.35 32.98
N ALA A 180 1.73 10.65 32.69
CA ALA A 180 2.77 11.63 33.00
C ALA A 180 3.04 11.65 34.52
N THR A 181 4.32 11.51 34.88
CA THR A 181 4.77 11.64 36.26
C THR A 181 4.36 13.00 36.81
N PRO A 182 3.75 13.05 38.02
CA PRO A 182 3.37 14.29 38.63
C PRO A 182 4.61 15.21 38.76
N ASP A 183 4.52 16.44 38.23
CA ASP A 183 5.52 17.47 38.45
C ASP A 183 5.31 18.03 39.87
N ASP A 184 6.28 17.82 40.76
CA ASP A 184 6.23 18.29 42.14
C ASP A 184 6.04 19.80 42.23
N LEU A 185 6.61 20.56 41.28
CA LEU A 185 6.43 22.00 41.21
C LEU A 185 5.00 22.38 40.83
N ALA A 186 4.44 21.73 39.85
CA ALA A 186 3.05 21.91 39.43
C ALA A 186 2.07 21.53 40.56
N ALA A 187 2.32 20.43 41.27
CA ALA A 187 1.54 20.02 42.45
C ALA A 187 1.63 21.05 43.57
N LEU A 188 2.81 21.63 43.81
CA LEU A 188 3.01 22.70 44.79
C LEU A 188 2.26 23.98 44.40
N GLN A 189 2.30 24.38 43.14
CA GLN A 189 1.56 25.53 42.62
C GLN A 189 0.07 25.37 42.75
N LEU A 190 -0.48 24.20 42.43
CA LEU A 190 -1.91 23.91 42.62
C LEU A 190 -2.33 23.98 44.11
N ARG A 191 -1.46 23.59 45.01
CA ARG A 191 -1.74 23.71 46.47
C ARG A 191 -1.71 25.13 46.97
N LEU A 192 -0.84 25.98 46.42
CA LEU A 192 -0.64 27.36 46.86
C LEU A 192 -1.60 28.35 46.19
N ILE A 193 -2.02 28.07 44.96
CA ILE A 193 -2.85 28.98 44.14
C ILE A 193 -4.25 28.40 43.98
N GLY A 194 -5.18 28.74 44.84
CA GLY A 194 -6.54 28.19 44.84
C GLY A 194 -7.34 28.48 43.58
N THR A 195 -7.01 29.48 42.79
CA THR A 195 -7.63 29.71 41.47
C THR A 195 -7.22 28.66 40.45
N LEU A 196 -5.93 28.30 40.41
CA LEU A 196 -5.45 27.23 39.52
C LEU A 196 -6.03 25.86 39.88
N ALA A 197 -6.17 25.59 41.18
CA ALA A 197 -6.79 24.36 41.67
C ALA A 197 -8.26 24.25 41.21
N ARG A 198 -9.03 25.35 41.28
CA ARG A 198 -10.40 25.41 40.80
C ARG A 198 -10.51 25.24 39.29
N GLU A 199 -9.68 25.95 38.54
CA GLU A 199 -9.64 25.86 37.08
C GLU A 199 -9.30 24.44 36.63
N LYS A 200 -8.33 23.80 37.30
CA LYS A 200 -8.01 22.38 37.05
C LYS A 200 -9.20 21.48 37.34
N SER A 201 -9.83 21.62 38.49
CA SER A 201 -11.01 20.83 38.88
C SER A 201 -12.17 20.98 37.88
N TRP A 202 -12.40 22.19 37.35
CA TRP A 202 -13.42 22.41 36.34
C TRP A 202 -13.10 21.77 35.00
N ARG A 203 -11.83 21.84 34.55
CA ARG A 203 -11.38 21.16 33.34
C ARG A 203 -11.49 19.65 33.48
N ASP A 204 -11.02 19.11 34.61
CA ASP A 204 -11.09 17.66 34.88
C ASP A 204 -12.56 17.19 34.92
N GLY A 205 -13.44 17.92 35.61
CA GLY A 205 -14.87 17.60 35.65
C GLY A 205 -15.58 17.74 34.29
N ALA A 206 -15.18 18.70 33.46
CA ALA A 206 -15.68 18.81 32.09
C ALA A 206 -15.22 17.62 31.23
N ALA A 207 -13.95 17.25 31.32
CA ALA A 207 -13.39 16.12 30.60
C ALA A 207 -14.04 14.78 31.02
N GLU A 208 -14.28 14.57 32.31
CA GLU A 208 -15.00 13.40 32.82
C GLU A 208 -16.43 13.33 32.29
N ARG A 209 -17.13 14.48 32.26
CA ARG A 209 -18.49 14.56 31.73
C ARG A 209 -18.52 14.27 30.24
N ASP A 210 -17.58 14.85 29.47
CA ASP A 210 -17.49 14.62 28.02
C ASP A 210 -17.18 13.17 27.72
N ALA A 211 -16.27 12.55 28.48
CA ALA A 211 -15.98 11.12 28.37
C ALA A 211 -17.18 10.23 28.71
N ALA A 212 -17.98 10.61 29.71
CA ALA A 212 -19.20 9.88 30.07
C ALA A 212 -20.28 9.99 28.97
N LEU A 213 -20.44 11.18 28.39
CA LEU A 213 -21.35 11.41 27.25
C LEU A 213 -20.90 10.65 26.01
N ALA A 214 -19.61 10.65 25.70
CA ALA A 214 -19.05 9.91 24.58
C ALA A 214 -19.30 8.41 24.69
N LYS A 215 -19.20 7.83 25.90
CA LYS A 215 -19.53 6.42 26.16
C LYS A 215 -21.01 6.08 25.96
N GLN A 216 -21.91 7.04 26.18
CA GLN A 216 -23.35 6.87 26.00
C GLN A 216 -23.82 7.11 24.57
N SER A 217 -22.99 7.76 23.75
CA SER A 217 -23.30 8.02 22.35
C SER A 217 -22.99 6.77 21.52
N PRO A 218 -23.96 6.16 20.83
CA PRO A 218 -23.70 5.02 19.93
C PRO A 218 -22.83 5.39 18.72
N HIS A 219 -22.61 6.69 18.51
CA HIS A 219 -21.86 7.26 17.38
C HIS A 219 -20.66 8.11 17.85
N GLY A 220 -20.16 7.83 19.06
CA GLY A 220 -18.97 8.51 19.60
C GLY A 220 -17.71 8.20 18.79
N LEU A 221 -16.74 9.12 18.87
CA LEU A 221 -15.40 8.85 18.33
C LEU A 221 -14.77 7.66 19.08
N PRO A 222 -13.99 6.82 18.42
CA PRO A 222 -13.23 5.77 19.10
C PRO A 222 -12.27 6.37 20.13
N ALA A 223 -11.95 5.61 21.17
CA ALA A 223 -10.97 6.02 22.17
C ALA A 223 -9.62 6.29 21.51
N GLU A 224 -8.88 7.27 22.03
CA GLU A 224 -7.48 7.45 21.64
C GLU A 224 -6.64 6.31 22.18
N VAL A 225 -5.74 5.80 21.33
CA VAL A 225 -4.77 4.77 21.69
C VAL A 225 -3.38 5.35 21.58
N PHE A 226 -2.68 5.39 22.71
CA PHE A 226 -1.32 5.90 22.80
C PHE A 226 -0.33 4.74 22.63
N LEU A 227 0.55 4.85 21.62
CA LEU A 227 1.56 3.84 21.31
C LEU A 227 2.93 4.15 21.91
N GLY A 228 3.05 5.30 22.63
CA GLY A 228 4.31 5.81 23.14
C GLY A 228 5.10 6.57 22.08
N ASP A 229 6.35 6.92 22.43
CA ASP A 229 7.27 7.62 21.52
C ASP A 229 7.82 6.61 20.50
N VAL A 230 7.05 6.36 19.43
CA VAL A 230 7.39 5.40 18.38
C VAL A 230 7.16 6.00 16.99
N LYS A 231 7.93 5.54 16.02
CA LYS A 231 7.67 5.77 14.60
C LYS A 231 6.78 4.67 14.05
N LEU A 232 5.60 5.03 13.59
CA LEU A 232 4.66 4.09 12.97
C LEU A 232 5.10 3.78 11.53
N VAL A 233 5.31 2.51 11.22
CA VAL A 233 5.74 2.04 9.90
C VAL A 233 4.55 1.61 9.07
N SER A 234 3.70 0.76 9.63
CA SER A 234 2.49 0.28 8.94
C SER A 234 1.42 -0.15 9.93
N THR A 235 0.18 -0.17 9.48
CA THR A 235 -0.97 -0.65 10.26
C THR A 235 -1.90 -1.47 9.40
N VAL A 236 -2.57 -2.45 10.01
CA VAL A 236 -3.61 -3.27 9.38
C VAL A 236 -4.77 -3.41 10.36
N LEU A 237 -5.97 -3.04 9.91
CA LEU A 237 -7.21 -3.20 10.67
C LEU A 237 -7.83 -4.56 10.37
N SER A 238 -8.31 -5.24 11.41
CA SER A 238 -9.03 -6.51 11.22
C SER A 238 -10.42 -6.29 10.58
N PRO A 239 -10.92 -7.26 9.80
CA PRO A 239 -12.22 -7.11 9.13
C PRO A 239 -13.41 -6.96 10.07
N ASP A 240 -13.30 -7.37 11.34
CA ASP A 240 -14.31 -7.15 12.37
C ASP A 240 -14.22 -5.75 13.03
N GLY A 241 -13.17 -4.98 12.70
CA GLY A 241 -12.94 -3.63 13.23
C GLY A 241 -12.51 -3.60 14.70
N ARG A 242 -12.21 -4.74 15.31
CA ARG A 242 -11.84 -4.84 16.72
C ARG A 242 -10.33 -4.71 16.95
N TRP A 243 -9.54 -5.33 16.08
CA TRP A 243 -8.11 -5.44 16.26
C TRP A 243 -7.35 -4.60 15.25
N LEU A 244 -6.28 -3.98 15.71
CA LEU A 244 -5.31 -3.34 14.84
C LEU A 244 -3.94 -3.96 15.09
N LEU A 245 -3.24 -4.32 14.02
CA LEU A 245 -1.81 -4.61 14.06
C LEU A 245 -1.05 -3.37 13.64
N ALA A 246 -0.02 -3.01 14.41
CA ALA A 246 0.84 -1.86 14.11
C ALA A 246 2.30 -2.29 14.16
N VAL A 247 3.04 -1.97 13.10
CA VAL A 247 4.50 -2.13 13.06
C VAL A 247 5.12 -0.79 13.44
N THR A 248 6.00 -0.82 14.42
CA THR A 248 6.66 0.38 14.95
C THR A 248 8.17 0.22 14.96
N GLU A 249 8.87 1.35 14.94
CA GLU A 249 10.31 1.49 15.06
C GLU A 249 10.64 2.49 16.17
N ASP A 250 11.83 2.40 16.75
CA ASP A 250 12.36 3.48 17.59
C ASP A 250 12.60 4.74 16.72
N PRO A 251 11.97 5.87 17.04
CA PRO A 251 12.15 7.10 16.27
C PRO A 251 13.59 7.62 16.32
N LYS A 252 14.39 7.20 17.31
CA LYS A 252 15.80 7.55 17.50
C LYS A 252 16.75 6.51 16.92
N ALA A 253 16.24 5.44 16.29
CA ALA A 253 17.08 4.42 15.68
C ALA A 253 18.01 5.05 14.63
N ASP A 254 19.29 4.71 14.70
CA ASP A 254 20.27 5.18 13.73
C ASP A 254 20.05 4.48 12.39
N SER A 255 19.42 5.17 11.46
CA SER A 255 19.25 4.71 10.09
C SER A 255 20.53 4.85 9.25
N GLY A 256 21.59 5.36 9.86
CA GLY A 256 22.88 5.61 9.23
C GLY A 256 22.92 6.88 8.38
N ARG A 257 24.10 7.12 7.81
CA ARG A 257 24.31 8.28 6.94
C ARG A 257 23.93 7.96 5.52
N LEU A 258 22.99 8.72 4.97
CA LEU A 258 22.65 8.69 3.57
C LEU A 258 23.85 9.14 2.72
N GLY A 259 24.05 8.51 1.60
CA GLY A 259 24.98 8.99 0.57
C GLY A 259 24.40 10.24 -0.10
N LYS A 260 25.25 11.09 -0.62
CA LYS A 260 24.84 12.20 -1.49
C LYS A 260 25.30 11.91 -2.89
N MET A 261 24.41 12.02 -3.85
CA MET A 261 24.72 11.91 -5.26
C MET A 261 24.53 13.27 -5.92
N PRO A 262 25.61 13.95 -6.34
CA PRO A 262 25.48 15.22 -7.00
C PRO A 262 24.96 15.05 -8.43
N THR A 263 24.05 15.93 -8.82
CA THR A 263 23.57 16.09 -10.20
C THR A 263 24.10 17.40 -10.73
N TYR A 264 25.01 17.33 -11.70
CA TYR A 264 25.69 18.51 -12.23
C TYR A 264 24.94 19.17 -13.40
N VAL A 265 24.06 18.42 -14.07
CA VAL A 265 23.22 18.92 -15.16
C VAL A 265 21.81 19.11 -14.65
N THR A 266 21.45 20.34 -14.35
CA THR A 266 20.14 20.71 -13.79
C THR A 266 19.53 21.85 -14.61
N GLU A 267 18.23 22.02 -14.56
CA GLU A 267 17.53 23.14 -15.20
C GLU A 267 17.95 24.50 -14.65
N SER A 268 18.34 24.55 -13.37
CA SER A 268 18.81 25.78 -12.70
C SER A 268 20.21 26.18 -13.11
N GLY A 269 20.99 25.28 -13.70
CA GLY A 269 22.41 25.47 -14.04
C GLY A 269 23.34 25.42 -12.81
N TYR A 270 22.82 25.11 -11.63
CA TYR A 270 23.59 24.88 -10.39
C TYR A 270 23.62 23.41 -10.02
N GLU A 271 24.68 23.00 -9.32
CA GLU A 271 24.76 21.65 -8.76
C GLU A 271 23.58 21.41 -7.79
N ASP A 272 22.91 20.29 -7.96
CA ASP A 272 21.94 19.76 -7.01
C ASP A 272 22.47 18.47 -6.39
N SER A 273 21.98 18.09 -5.19
CA SER A 273 22.39 16.85 -4.55
C SER A 273 21.19 16.11 -4.01
N GLU A 274 21.00 14.90 -4.48
CA GLU A 274 19.97 13.98 -4.02
C GLU A 274 20.53 13.07 -2.90
N GLU A 275 19.71 12.85 -1.85
CA GLU A 275 20.04 11.85 -0.85
C GLU A 275 19.74 10.47 -1.40
N VAL A 276 20.77 9.63 -1.43
CA VAL A 276 20.68 8.25 -1.90
C VAL A 276 20.85 7.25 -0.75
N ARG A 277 20.62 6.00 -1.05
CA ARG A 277 20.70 4.90 -0.06
C ARG A 277 22.02 4.93 0.71
N VAL A 278 21.91 4.49 1.96
CA VAL A 278 23.08 4.22 2.82
C VAL A 278 24.02 3.20 2.16
N ARG A 279 25.31 3.32 2.41
CA ARG A 279 26.31 2.37 1.89
C ARG A 279 26.00 0.95 2.38
N VAL A 280 25.98 0.00 1.45
CA VAL A 280 25.69 -1.41 1.71
C VAL A 280 26.58 -1.97 2.83
N GLY A 281 25.98 -2.68 3.78
CA GLY A 281 26.67 -3.40 4.85
C GLY A 281 27.19 -2.53 6.00
N ARG A 282 26.86 -1.24 6.05
CA ARG A 282 27.30 -0.36 7.15
C ARG A 282 26.29 -0.09 8.23
N ASN A 283 25.01 -0.36 7.95
CA ASN A 283 23.94 -0.18 8.92
C ASN A 283 23.29 -1.52 9.23
N LEU A 284 23.08 -1.76 10.50
CA LEU A 284 22.21 -2.85 10.93
C LEU A 284 20.75 -2.51 10.54
N PRO A 285 19.94 -3.52 10.22
CA PRO A 285 18.50 -3.32 10.05
C PRO A 285 17.92 -2.70 11.32
N ILE A 286 17.02 -1.71 11.16
CA ILE A 286 16.30 -1.14 12.28
C ILE A 286 15.37 -2.21 12.85
N ALA A 287 15.43 -2.41 14.17
CA ALA A 287 14.55 -3.34 14.85
C ALA A 287 13.11 -2.84 14.80
N GLN A 288 12.20 -3.70 14.35
CA GLN A 288 10.78 -3.43 14.32
C GLN A 288 10.06 -4.21 15.42
N GLN A 289 9.01 -3.59 15.97
CA GLN A 289 8.10 -4.24 16.90
C GLN A 289 6.73 -4.36 16.26
N LEU A 290 6.06 -5.49 16.50
CA LEU A 290 4.67 -5.69 16.13
C LEU A 290 3.78 -5.54 17.36
N LEU A 291 2.89 -4.58 17.31
CA LEU A 291 1.90 -4.31 18.35
C LEU A 291 0.54 -4.83 17.92
N ARG A 292 -0.18 -5.44 18.85
CA ARG A 292 -1.61 -5.76 18.74
C ARG A 292 -2.40 -4.79 19.61
N VAL A 293 -3.35 -4.10 19.02
CA VAL A 293 -4.19 -3.11 19.70
C VAL A 293 -5.62 -3.62 19.72
N ASP A 294 -6.23 -3.74 20.90
CA ASP A 294 -7.67 -3.95 21.08
C ASP A 294 -8.35 -2.57 21.07
N LEU A 295 -9.02 -2.24 19.97
CA LEU A 295 -9.66 -0.94 19.78
C LEU A 295 -10.89 -0.73 20.67
N GLN A 296 -11.50 -1.81 21.18
CA GLN A 296 -12.62 -1.74 22.12
C GLN A 296 -12.16 -1.55 23.55
N GLY A 297 -11.10 -2.26 23.93
CA GLY A 297 -10.53 -2.22 25.28
C GLY A 297 -9.43 -1.19 25.49
N GLY A 298 -8.92 -0.56 24.42
CA GLY A 298 -7.78 0.38 24.47
C GLY A 298 -6.45 -0.29 24.86
N ARG A 299 -6.36 -1.62 24.84
CA ARG A 299 -5.18 -2.35 25.29
C ARG A 299 -4.17 -2.51 24.16
N VAL A 300 -2.93 -2.17 24.43
CA VAL A 300 -1.78 -2.39 23.52
C VAL A 300 -0.92 -3.51 24.06
N GLU A 301 -0.54 -4.45 23.21
CA GLU A 301 0.27 -5.60 23.55
C GLU A 301 1.35 -5.81 22.47
N THR A 302 2.59 -5.95 22.89
CA THR A 302 3.68 -6.31 21.99
C THR A 302 3.64 -7.81 21.71
N LEU A 303 3.65 -8.20 20.43
CA LEU A 303 3.74 -9.60 20.03
C LEU A 303 5.21 -10.03 20.02
N ASP A 304 5.52 -11.03 20.83
CA ASP A 304 6.87 -11.61 20.93
C ASP A 304 7.02 -12.77 19.95
N PHE A 305 7.98 -12.65 19.04
CA PHE A 305 8.34 -13.68 18.07
C PHE A 305 9.48 -14.60 18.55
N ALA A 306 10.08 -14.33 19.72
CA ALA A 306 11.19 -15.15 20.24
C ALA A 306 10.80 -16.62 20.46
N VAL A 307 9.49 -16.89 20.60
CA VAL A 307 8.94 -18.24 20.76
C VAL A 307 8.90 -19.04 19.45
N LEU A 308 9.12 -18.41 18.30
CA LEU A 308 9.09 -19.10 17.01
C LEU A 308 10.35 -19.92 16.81
N PRO A 309 10.24 -21.22 16.44
CA PRO A 309 11.39 -22.07 16.19
C PRO A 309 12.30 -21.48 15.10
N GLY A 310 13.58 -21.36 15.39
CA GLY A 310 14.58 -20.91 14.42
C GLY A 310 14.64 -19.40 14.16
N ILE A 311 13.80 -18.57 14.80
CA ILE A 311 13.78 -17.13 14.56
C ILE A 311 15.11 -16.43 14.91
N ALA A 312 15.84 -16.96 15.89
CA ALA A 312 17.14 -16.43 16.31
C ALA A 312 18.35 -17.11 15.63
N VAL A 313 18.10 -18.06 14.73
CA VAL A 313 19.16 -18.76 14.01
C VAL A 313 19.50 -17.97 12.74
N ASP A 314 20.77 -17.57 12.62
CA ASP A 314 21.24 -16.96 11.37
C ASP A 314 21.28 -18.03 10.27
N PRO A 315 20.40 -17.95 9.23
CA PRO A 315 20.38 -18.94 8.15
C PRO A 315 21.63 -18.92 7.28
N LEU A 316 22.48 -17.90 7.43
CA LEU A 316 23.72 -17.73 6.68
C LEU A 316 24.97 -17.90 7.57
N ALA A 317 24.83 -18.42 8.79
CA ALA A 317 25.94 -18.60 9.72
C ALA A 317 27.10 -19.43 9.10
N ASP A 318 26.74 -20.43 8.30
CA ASP A 318 27.73 -21.30 7.63
C ASP A 318 28.44 -20.63 6.43
N LEU A 319 27.95 -19.47 6.00
CA LEU A 319 28.52 -18.73 4.86
C LEU A 319 29.32 -17.50 5.30
N ARG A 320 29.33 -17.19 6.57
CA ARG A 320 30.12 -16.13 7.22
C ARG A 320 31.22 -16.71 8.07
#